data_f534e33763d9785b7c247ab6418b8f65
#
_entry.id   f534e33763d9785b7c247ab6418b8f65
#
_cell.length_a   1.000
_cell.length_b   1.000
_cell.length_c   1.000
_cell.angle_alpha   90.00
_cell.angle_beta   90.00
_cell.angle_gamma   90.00
#
_symmetry.space_group_name_H-M   'P 1'
#
loop_
_entity.id
_entity.type
_entity.pdbx_description
1 polymer ?
#
loop_
_entity_poly.entity_id
_entity_poly.type
_entity_poly.pdbx_seq_one_letter_code
_entity_poly.pdbx_strand_id
1 'polypeptide(L)'
;QPIRVQHKPVSIFIERGEHNQHLNFDFKIANLSSDTLTLTRIGLSAYTTGGQLFYQHFLDNNGTAPSIEIIPKREFPGKSTQLIFNPFSDFEPTLNLVQLNYEFVFTDHSEHEYVIKDTVRPVSYDQQLNFYAPVKGKFLVYDGHDFHSHHRRFDYEFSVIKELGLNSNFMRYAYDFVLLNDSNKYYETD
;
A
#
# COMPACT_ATOMS: atom_id res chain seq x y z
N GLN A 1 -6.08 18.41 14.76
CA GLN A 1 -5.14 17.30 14.94
C GLN A 1 -3.82 17.62 14.25
N PRO A 2 -2.67 17.29 14.87
CA PRO A 2 -1.34 17.58 14.31
C PRO A 2 -0.98 16.68 13.13
N ILE A 3 -1.73 15.60 12.88
CA ILE A 3 -1.47 14.65 11.81
C ILE A 3 -2.76 14.31 11.06
N ARG A 4 -2.62 14.06 9.75
CA ARG A 4 -3.70 13.64 8.87
C ARG A 4 -3.29 12.39 8.11
N VAL A 5 -4.16 11.40 8.10
CA VAL A 5 -4.03 10.16 7.34
C VAL A 5 -5.14 10.11 6.30
N GLN A 6 -4.80 9.67 5.08
CA GLN A 6 -5.74 9.46 3.98
C GLN A 6 -5.29 8.28 3.15
N HIS A 7 -6.18 7.33 2.85
CA HIS A 7 -5.88 6.28 1.87
C HIS A 7 -5.87 6.81 0.43
N LYS A 8 -5.05 6.21 -0.41
CA LYS A 8 -4.88 6.51 -1.84
C LYS A 8 -4.69 5.22 -2.64
N PRO A 9 -5.42 5.02 -3.74
CA PRO A 9 -6.47 5.91 -4.32
C PRO A 9 -7.73 5.97 -3.47
N VAL A 10 -8.68 6.83 -3.85
CA VAL A 10 -9.98 6.96 -3.16
C VAL A 10 -10.83 5.69 -3.33
N SER A 11 -10.82 5.13 -4.54
CA SER A 11 -11.48 3.85 -4.83
C SER A 11 -10.47 2.72 -4.74
N ILE A 12 -10.70 1.79 -3.82
CA ILE A 12 -9.84 0.63 -3.60
C ILE A 12 -10.58 -0.61 -4.08
N PHE A 13 -9.98 -1.32 -5.03
CA PHE A 13 -10.54 -2.54 -5.59
C PHE A 13 -10.04 -3.77 -4.85
N ILE A 14 -10.92 -4.75 -4.70
CA ILE A 14 -10.55 -6.08 -4.25
C ILE A 14 -9.94 -6.81 -5.44
N GLU A 15 -8.66 -7.12 -5.37
CA GLU A 15 -7.96 -7.91 -6.36
C GLU A 15 -8.05 -9.38 -5.96
N ARG A 16 -8.72 -10.19 -6.78
CA ARG A 16 -8.94 -11.61 -6.48
C ARG A 16 -7.89 -12.45 -7.16
N GLY A 17 -7.09 -13.15 -6.35
CA GLY A 17 -6.19 -14.21 -6.78
C GLY A 17 -6.85 -15.59 -6.68
N GLU A 18 -6.10 -16.64 -7.01
CA GLU A 18 -6.55 -18.02 -6.93
C GLU A 18 -6.72 -18.47 -5.45
N HIS A 19 -5.82 -18.05 -4.57
CA HIS A 19 -5.75 -18.50 -3.18
C HIS A 19 -5.99 -17.40 -2.15
N ASN A 20 -6.08 -16.16 -2.58
CA ASN A 20 -6.20 -15.00 -1.71
C ASN A 20 -6.92 -13.84 -2.40
N GLN A 21 -7.17 -12.78 -1.65
CA GLN A 21 -7.60 -11.50 -2.17
C GLN A 21 -6.71 -10.41 -1.58
N HIS A 22 -6.43 -9.38 -2.38
CA HIS A 22 -5.53 -8.31 -2.02
C HIS A 22 -6.20 -6.93 -2.05
N LEU A 23 -5.74 -6.05 -1.18
CA LEU A 23 -6.05 -4.62 -1.20
C LEU A 23 -4.76 -3.82 -1.37
N ASN A 24 -4.59 -3.27 -2.56
CA ASN A 24 -3.39 -2.53 -2.91
C ASN A 24 -3.63 -1.02 -2.90
N PHE A 25 -3.18 -0.37 -1.85
CA PHE A 25 -3.28 1.07 -1.67
C PHE A 25 -2.23 1.58 -0.68
N ASP A 26 -2.12 2.91 -0.60
CA ASP A 26 -1.18 3.59 0.26
C ASP A 26 -1.93 4.47 1.26
N PHE A 27 -1.30 4.74 2.40
CA PHE A 27 -1.71 5.83 3.29
C PHE A 27 -0.78 7.02 3.07
N LYS A 28 -1.36 8.14 2.64
CA LYS A 28 -0.69 9.42 2.61
C LYS A 28 -0.84 10.07 3.98
N ILE A 29 0.28 10.27 4.65
CA ILE A 29 0.34 10.77 6.02
C ILE A 29 1.04 12.11 6.03
N ALA A 30 0.34 13.14 6.51
CA ALA A 30 0.86 14.50 6.62
C ALA A 30 0.97 14.90 8.09
N ASN A 31 2.20 15.15 8.55
CA ASN A 31 2.46 15.78 9.83
C ASN A 31 2.31 17.30 9.68
N LEU A 32 1.29 17.85 10.32
CA LEU A 32 0.96 19.28 10.28
C LEU A 32 1.57 20.07 11.43
N SER A 33 2.19 19.39 12.40
CA SER A 33 2.90 20.01 13.52
C SER A 33 4.29 20.49 13.10
N SER A 34 4.99 21.15 14.02
CA SER A 34 6.42 21.48 13.88
C SER A 34 7.34 20.33 14.34
N ASP A 35 6.81 19.42 15.16
CA ASP A 35 7.59 18.39 15.83
C ASP A 35 7.62 17.10 15.00
N THR A 36 8.66 16.30 15.21
CA THR A 36 8.71 14.94 14.62
C THR A 36 7.75 14.04 15.38
N LEU A 37 6.94 13.29 14.63
CA LEU A 37 6.04 12.27 15.17
C LEU A 37 6.50 10.89 14.70
N THR A 38 6.47 9.92 15.62
CA THR A 38 6.83 8.53 15.33
C THR A 38 5.59 7.67 15.31
N LEU A 39 5.39 6.90 14.24
CA LEU A 39 4.33 5.89 14.16
C LEU A 39 4.70 4.69 15.03
N THR A 40 3.90 4.42 16.05
CA THR A 40 4.14 3.37 17.04
C THR A 40 3.19 2.20 16.91
N ARG A 41 2.02 2.40 16.29
CA ARG A 41 1.05 1.33 16.07
C ARG A 41 0.21 1.59 14.82
N ILE A 42 -0.09 0.51 14.08
CA ILE A 42 -1.18 0.46 13.11
C ILE A 42 -2.07 -0.73 13.45
N GLY A 43 -3.37 -0.49 13.63
CA GLY A 43 -4.38 -1.53 13.80
C GLY A 43 -5.33 -1.57 12.62
N LEU A 44 -5.79 -2.76 12.27
CA LEU A 44 -6.86 -3.02 11.32
C LEU A 44 -7.97 -3.79 12.02
N SER A 45 -9.21 -3.33 11.86
CA SER A 45 -10.42 -4.05 12.25
C SER A 45 -11.38 -4.12 11.06
N ALA A 46 -11.79 -5.32 10.67
CA ALA A 46 -12.71 -5.53 9.56
C ALA A 46 -14.09 -5.97 10.06
N TYR A 47 -15.13 -5.39 9.44
CA TYR A 47 -16.51 -5.55 9.84
C TYR A 47 -17.38 -6.08 8.71
N THR A 48 -18.36 -6.92 9.06
CA THR A 48 -19.45 -7.35 8.18
C THR A 48 -20.39 -6.20 7.86
N THR A 49 -21.29 -6.41 6.91
CA THR A 49 -22.38 -5.46 6.58
C THR A 49 -23.26 -5.15 7.80
N GLY A 50 -23.41 -6.12 8.71
CA GLY A 50 -24.16 -5.97 9.96
C GLY A 50 -23.39 -5.30 11.10
N GLY A 51 -22.13 -4.85 10.85
CA GLY A 51 -21.30 -4.18 11.85
C GLY A 51 -20.63 -5.13 12.84
N GLN A 52 -20.63 -6.43 12.61
CA GLN A 52 -19.93 -7.41 13.44
C GLN A 52 -18.45 -7.46 13.06
N LEU A 53 -17.56 -7.33 14.06
CA LEU A 53 -16.13 -7.54 13.91
C LEU A 53 -15.85 -9.02 13.58
N PHE A 54 -15.10 -9.30 12.50
CA PHE A 54 -14.74 -10.67 12.12
C PHE A 54 -13.24 -10.88 11.90
N TYR A 55 -12.45 -9.80 11.76
CA TYR A 55 -11.01 -9.86 11.58
C TYR A 55 -10.35 -8.69 12.28
N GLN A 56 -9.24 -8.94 12.97
CA GLN A 56 -8.43 -7.91 13.61
C GLN A 56 -6.95 -8.27 13.52
N HIS A 57 -6.15 -7.30 13.16
CA HIS A 57 -4.69 -7.42 13.11
C HIS A 57 -4.06 -6.08 13.50
N PHE A 58 -2.86 -6.12 14.03
CA PHE A 58 -2.11 -4.91 14.36
C PHE A 58 -0.60 -5.14 14.28
N LEU A 59 0.11 -4.03 14.07
CA LEU A 59 1.55 -3.91 14.21
C LEU A 59 1.82 -2.89 15.30
N ASP A 60 2.72 -3.19 16.23
CA ASP A 60 3.06 -2.27 17.31
C ASP A 60 4.56 -2.26 17.62
N ASN A 61 4.94 -1.38 18.54
CA ASN A 61 6.32 -1.15 18.95
C ASN A 61 6.72 -1.95 20.22
N ASN A 62 5.98 -3.02 20.56
CA ASN A 62 6.24 -3.80 21.75
C ASN A 62 7.31 -4.89 21.52
N GLY A 63 8.06 -5.18 22.55
CA GLY A 63 9.02 -6.27 22.59
C GLY A 63 10.38 -5.95 21.96
N THR A 64 11.25 -6.96 21.91
CA THR A 64 12.64 -6.86 21.41
C THR A 64 12.76 -6.95 19.89
N ALA A 65 11.70 -7.37 19.20
CA ALA A 65 11.58 -7.37 17.75
C ALA A 65 10.17 -6.85 17.38
N PRO A 66 9.95 -5.53 17.46
CA PRO A 66 8.64 -4.95 17.27
C PRO A 66 8.07 -5.20 15.87
N SER A 67 6.82 -5.63 15.81
CA SER A 67 6.18 -5.95 14.53
C SER A 67 6.02 -4.74 13.60
N ILE A 68 5.98 -3.52 14.14
CA ILE A 68 5.90 -2.28 13.38
C ILE A 68 7.17 -2.01 12.55
N GLU A 69 8.28 -2.68 12.83
CA GLU A 69 9.55 -2.50 12.10
C GLU A 69 9.52 -2.96 10.64
N ILE A 70 8.50 -3.71 10.24
CA ILE A 70 8.27 -3.99 8.82
C ILE A 70 7.97 -2.72 8.01
N ILE A 71 7.63 -1.60 8.68
CA ILE A 71 7.43 -0.30 8.07
C ILE A 71 8.75 0.49 8.15
N PRO A 72 9.44 0.70 7.01
CA PRO A 72 10.81 1.21 7.03
C PRO A 72 10.91 2.70 7.39
N LYS A 73 9.85 3.48 7.13
CA LYS A 73 9.80 4.93 7.42
C LYS A 73 8.68 5.20 8.41
N ARG A 74 9.02 5.30 9.68
CA ARG A 74 8.08 5.52 10.78
C ARG A 74 8.16 6.91 11.40
N GLU A 75 9.23 7.64 11.13
CA GLU A 75 9.43 9.02 11.60
C GLU A 75 8.88 9.99 10.57
N PHE A 76 8.02 10.88 11.03
CA PHE A 76 7.38 11.93 10.26
C PHE A 76 7.89 13.28 10.75
N PRO A 77 8.91 13.87 10.11
CA PRO A 77 9.39 15.20 10.46
C PRO A 77 8.27 16.24 10.42
N GLY A 78 8.41 17.30 11.19
CA GLY A 78 7.43 18.39 11.19
C GLY A 78 7.21 18.96 9.79
N LYS A 79 5.94 19.25 9.44
CA LYS A 79 5.53 19.79 8.13
C LYS A 79 5.87 18.89 6.94
N SER A 80 6.07 17.59 7.17
CA SER A 80 6.35 16.62 6.11
C SER A 80 5.11 15.82 5.69
N THR A 81 5.20 15.21 4.52
CA THR A 81 4.24 14.23 4.01
C THR A 81 4.99 13.01 3.50
N GLN A 82 4.54 11.82 3.89
CA GLN A 82 5.13 10.55 3.48
C GLN A 82 4.04 9.54 3.14
N LEU A 83 4.43 8.48 2.42
CA LEU A 83 3.57 7.34 2.13
C LEU A 83 3.95 6.15 3.01
N ILE A 84 2.92 5.44 3.45
CA ILE A 84 3.04 4.08 3.98
C ILE A 84 2.20 3.18 3.10
N PHE A 85 2.81 2.14 2.54
CA PHE A 85 2.07 1.10 1.84
C PHE A 85 1.24 0.31 2.85
N ASN A 86 0.01 -0.05 2.45
CA ASN A 86 -0.86 -0.83 3.32
C ASN A 86 -0.17 -2.13 3.77
N PRO A 87 0.15 -2.29 5.06
CA PRO A 87 0.83 -3.49 5.55
C PRO A 87 -0.11 -4.70 5.69
N PHE A 88 -1.42 -4.47 5.63
CA PHE A 88 -2.46 -5.51 5.75
C PHE A 88 -3.16 -5.69 4.42
N SER A 89 -2.43 -6.20 3.44
CA SER A 89 -2.89 -6.24 2.05
C SER A 89 -3.43 -7.60 1.63
N ASP A 90 -3.17 -8.66 2.38
CA ASP A 90 -3.47 -10.05 2.03
C ASP A 90 -4.54 -10.61 2.95
N PHE A 91 -5.59 -11.20 2.36
CA PHE A 91 -6.75 -11.72 3.07
C PHE A 91 -7.17 -13.06 2.48
N GLU A 92 -7.74 -13.90 3.32
CA GLU A 92 -8.43 -15.13 2.92
C GLU A 92 -9.51 -14.83 1.86
N PRO A 93 -9.60 -15.64 0.78
CA PRO A 93 -10.52 -15.35 -0.33
C PRO A 93 -12.00 -15.41 0.06
N THR A 94 -12.31 -16.06 1.20
CA THR A 94 -13.67 -16.22 1.73
C THR A 94 -14.14 -15.03 2.56
N LEU A 95 -13.25 -14.14 2.97
CA LEU A 95 -13.61 -12.97 3.77
C LEU A 95 -14.39 -11.96 2.95
N ASN A 96 -15.50 -11.49 3.49
CA ASN A 96 -16.30 -10.43 2.88
C ASN A 96 -15.78 -9.05 3.35
N LEU A 97 -14.88 -8.45 2.57
CA LEU A 97 -14.24 -7.17 2.88
C LEU A 97 -15.17 -6.00 2.56
N VAL A 98 -16.05 -5.66 3.49
CA VAL A 98 -17.03 -4.57 3.32
C VAL A 98 -16.53 -3.26 3.90
N GLN A 99 -16.01 -3.30 5.12
CA GLN A 99 -15.49 -2.13 5.83
C GLN A 99 -14.27 -2.51 6.66
N LEU A 100 -13.20 -1.76 6.45
CA LEU A 100 -11.94 -1.88 7.17
C LEU A 100 -11.66 -0.56 7.88
N ASN A 101 -11.54 -0.62 9.20
CA ASN A 101 -11.18 0.53 10.02
C ASN A 101 -9.72 0.41 10.41
N TYR A 102 -8.94 1.38 10.00
CA TYR A 102 -7.54 1.52 10.37
C TYR A 102 -7.41 2.51 11.52
N GLU A 103 -6.55 2.19 12.45
CA GLU A 103 -6.19 3.06 13.56
C GLU A 103 -4.66 3.21 13.59
N PHE A 104 -4.19 4.45 13.56
CA PHE A 104 -2.79 4.82 13.62
C PHE A 104 -2.52 5.51 14.94
N VAL A 105 -1.47 5.10 15.65
CA VAL A 105 -0.99 5.76 16.86
C VAL A 105 0.37 6.35 16.55
N PHE A 106 0.50 7.65 16.77
CA PHE A 106 1.75 8.39 16.68
C PHE A 106 2.12 8.94 18.04
N THR A 107 3.41 8.99 18.33
CA THR A 107 3.93 9.61 19.55
C THR A 107 4.89 10.73 19.21
N ASP A 108 4.90 11.79 20.01
CA ASP A 108 5.93 12.83 19.99
C ASP A 108 7.08 12.48 20.96
N HIS A 109 8.08 13.35 21.02
CA HIS A 109 9.24 13.21 21.92
C HIS A 109 8.90 13.28 23.42
N SER A 110 7.69 13.74 23.77
CA SER A 110 7.18 13.80 25.14
C SER A 110 6.28 12.61 25.47
N GLU A 111 6.26 11.58 24.60
CA GLU A 111 5.42 10.38 24.71
C GLU A 111 3.91 10.68 24.65
N HIS A 112 3.52 11.85 24.14
CA HIS A 112 2.12 12.16 23.93
C HIS A 112 1.59 11.43 22.69
N GLU A 113 0.47 10.69 22.85
CA GLU A 113 -0.12 9.89 21.78
C GLU A 113 -1.17 10.66 20.99
N TYR A 114 -1.12 10.47 19.66
CA TYR A 114 -2.12 10.96 18.71
C TYR A 114 -2.74 9.79 17.96
N VAL A 115 -4.02 9.56 18.18
CA VAL A 115 -4.77 8.46 17.55
C VAL A 115 -5.57 9.01 16.37
N ILE A 116 -5.34 8.44 15.19
CA ILE A 116 -6.00 8.81 13.94
C ILE A 116 -6.68 7.56 13.36
N LYS A 117 -7.90 7.76 12.85
CA LYS A 117 -8.66 6.67 12.21
C LYS A 117 -8.91 6.98 10.75
N ASP A 118 -8.88 5.95 9.93
CA ASP A 118 -9.29 5.98 8.54
C ASP A 118 -10.17 4.76 8.23
N THR A 119 -11.18 4.95 7.40
CA THR A 119 -12.11 3.88 7.04
C THR A 119 -12.06 3.64 5.54
N VAL A 120 -11.72 2.42 5.17
CA VAL A 120 -11.69 1.93 3.81
C VAL A 120 -12.91 1.07 3.54
N ARG A 121 -13.59 1.34 2.41
CA ARG A 121 -14.67 0.51 1.89
C ARG A 121 -14.29 0.02 0.50
N PRO A 122 -13.64 -1.14 0.42
CA PRO A 122 -13.21 -1.66 -0.85
C PRO A 122 -14.40 -2.09 -1.70
N VAL A 123 -14.23 -2.04 -3.00
CA VAL A 123 -15.26 -2.42 -3.97
C VAL A 123 -14.79 -3.60 -4.80
N SER A 124 -15.71 -4.49 -5.15
CA SER A 124 -15.43 -5.53 -6.12
C SER A 124 -15.22 -4.91 -7.50
N TYR A 125 -14.18 -5.36 -8.20
CA TYR A 125 -13.97 -5.01 -9.59
C TYR A 125 -14.57 -6.09 -10.48
N ASP A 126 -15.44 -5.69 -11.39
CA ASP A 126 -15.99 -6.55 -12.43
C ASP A 126 -15.33 -6.18 -13.75
N GLN A 127 -14.48 -7.08 -14.26
CA GLN A 127 -13.71 -6.82 -15.47
C GLN A 127 -14.61 -6.83 -16.71
N GLN A 128 -14.72 -5.68 -17.35
CA GLN A 128 -15.53 -5.47 -18.56
C GLN A 128 -14.72 -5.59 -19.86
N LEU A 129 -13.39 -5.53 -19.77
CA LEU A 129 -12.49 -5.48 -20.91
C LEU A 129 -11.54 -6.67 -20.94
N ASN A 130 -11.28 -7.20 -22.11
CA ASN A 130 -10.21 -8.15 -22.33
C ASN A 130 -8.92 -7.41 -22.65
N PHE A 131 -7.87 -7.70 -21.90
CA PHE A 131 -6.53 -7.17 -22.16
C PHE A 131 -5.70 -8.22 -22.87
N TYR A 132 -4.92 -7.78 -23.84
CA TYR A 132 -3.96 -8.60 -24.55
C TYR A 132 -2.56 -8.09 -24.30
N ALA A 133 -1.61 -9.01 -24.16
CA ALA A 133 -0.20 -8.61 -24.05
C ALA A 133 0.22 -7.80 -25.30
N PRO A 134 0.87 -6.64 -25.13
CA PRO A 134 1.25 -5.77 -26.26
C PRO A 134 2.47 -6.30 -27.03
N VAL A 135 2.93 -7.50 -26.72
CA VAL A 135 4.13 -8.14 -27.26
C VAL A 135 3.79 -9.47 -27.92
N LYS A 136 4.59 -9.87 -28.92
CA LYS A 136 4.53 -11.18 -29.58
C LYS A 136 5.84 -11.93 -29.36
N GLY A 137 5.73 -13.26 -29.35
CA GLY A 137 6.90 -14.12 -29.15
C GLY A 137 7.08 -14.49 -27.69
N LYS A 138 8.31 -14.80 -27.32
CA LYS A 138 8.69 -15.20 -25.97
C LYS A 138 9.18 -14.01 -25.18
N PHE A 139 8.63 -13.80 -24.02
CA PHE A 139 9.01 -12.68 -23.18
C PHE A 139 8.99 -13.04 -21.69
N LEU A 140 9.76 -12.32 -20.92
CA LEU A 140 9.76 -12.32 -19.47
C LEU A 140 8.97 -11.12 -18.98
N VAL A 141 8.10 -11.31 -18.01
CA VAL A 141 7.60 -10.20 -17.18
C VAL A 141 8.67 -9.96 -16.14
N TYR A 142 9.48 -8.91 -16.34
CA TYR A 142 10.62 -8.59 -15.48
C TYR A 142 10.15 -7.96 -14.18
N ASP A 143 9.20 -7.03 -14.26
CA ASP A 143 8.46 -6.49 -13.14
C ASP A 143 6.99 -6.36 -13.53
N GLY A 144 6.12 -6.50 -12.56
CA GLY A 144 4.70 -6.49 -12.79
C GLY A 144 3.96 -5.78 -11.68
N HIS A 145 2.71 -6.14 -11.52
CA HIS A 145 1.91 -5.60 -10.44
C HIS A 145 1.85 -6.49 -9.21
N ASP A 146 2.85 -7.33 -8.99
CA ASP A 146 2.98 -8.09 -7.75
C ASP A 146 3.07 -7.15 -6.55
N PHE A 147 2.57 -7.59 -5.42
CA PHE A 147 2.49 -6.75 -4.22
C PHE A 147 3.83 -6.13 -3.81
N HIS A 148 4.94 -6.83 -4.05
CA HIS A 148 6.28 -6.37 -3.72
C HIS A 148 7.01 -5.66 -4.86
N SER A 149 6.40 -5.54 -6.05
CA SER A 149 7.00 -4.85 -7.18
C SER A 149 7.22 -3.36 -6.88
N HIS A 150 8.22 -2.75 -7.52
CA HIS A 150 8.43 -1.31 -7.37
C HIS A 150 7.29 -0.50 -7.99
N HIS A 151 6.60 -1.03 -9.02
CA HIS A 151 5.41 -0.41 -9.60
C HIS A 151 4.29 -0.22 -8.58
N ARG A 152 4.05 -1.24 -7.73
CA ARG A 152 3.05 -1.19 -6.67
C ARG A 152 3.43 -0.24 -5.54
N ARG A 153 4.74 -0.15 -5.23
CA ARG A 153 5.31 0.62 -4.12
C ARG A 153 6.01 1.88 -4.55
N PHE A 154 5.58 2.45 -5.69
CA PHE A 154 6.13 3.69 -6.21
C PHE A 154 5.82 4.87 -5.27
N ASP A 155 6.88 5.51 -4.78
CA ASP A 155 6.77 6.67 -3.87
C ASP A 155 6.61 7.97 -4.67
N TYR A 156 5.37 8.36 -4.93
CA TYR A 156 5.04 9.61 -5.63
C TYR A 156 5.12 10.85 -4.71
N GLU A 157 5.41 10.69 -3.42
CA GLU A 157 5.74 11.82 -2.52
C GLU A 157 7.23 12.19 -2.57
N PHE A 158 8.04 11.42 -3.31
CA PHE A 158 9.43 11.75 -3.53
C PHE A 158 9.58 13.07 -4.30
N SER A 159 10.52 13.94 -3.90
CA SER A 159 10.60 15.33 -4.37
C SER A 159 10.67 15.47 -5.90
N VAL A 160 11.53 14.67 -6.55
CA VAL A 160 11.71 14.68 -8.01
C VAL A 160 10.39 14.32 -8.74
N ILE A 161 9.62 13.38 -8.19
CA ILE A 161 8.34 12.95 -8.78
C ILE A 161 7.30 14.08 -8.66
N LYS A 162 7.28 14.77 -7.53
CA LYS A 162 6.42 15.95 -7.31
C LYS A 162 6.77 17.10 -8.25
N GLU A 163 8.04 17.36 -8.49
CA GLU A 163 8.50 18.38 -9.43
C GLU A 163 8.03 18.11 -10.86
N LEU A 164 7.87 16.82 -11.23
CA LEU A 164 7.26 16.41 -12.50
C LEU A 164 5.72 16.54 -12.54
N GLY A 165 5.11 17.02 -11.45
CA GLY A 165 3.64 17.17 -11.35
C GLY A 165 2.88 15.87 -11.10
N LEU A 166 3.57 14.77 -10.82
CA LEU A 166 2.96 13.48 -10.57
C LEU A 166 2.54 13.39 -9.10
N ASN A 167 1.27 13.05 -8.86
CA ASN A 167 0.66 13.07 -7.53
C ASN A 167 -0.08 11.78 -7.16
N SER A 168 0.16 10.72 -7.92
CA SER A 168 -0.43 9.39 -7.72
C SER A 168 0.50 8.30 -8.24
N ASN A 169 0.29 7.06 -7.82
CA ASN A 169 0.99 5.92 -8.37
C ASN A 169 0.41 5.55 -9.75
N PHE A 170 0.94 6.16 -10.81
CA PHE A 170 0.54 5.91 -12.20
C PHE A 170 1.07 4.57 -12.73
N MET A 171 2.06 3.96 -12.06
CA MET A 171 2.65 2.67 -12.44
C MET A 171 2.00 1.48 -11.74
N ARG A 172 1.01 1.68 -10.90
CA ARG A 172 0.41 0.64 -10.03
C ARG A 172 0.06 -0.66 -10.73
N TYR A 173 -0.36 -0.60 -11.99
CA TYR A 173 -0.75 -1.74 -12.81
C TYR A 173 0.11 -1.92 -14.06
N ALA A 174 1.32 -1.33 -14.06
CA ALA A 174 2.26 -1.48 -15.16
C ALA A 174 2.96 -2.83 -15.12
N TYR A 175 3.42 -3.28 -16.29
CA TYR A 175 4.24 -4.47 -16.48
C TYR A 175 5.45 -4.12 -17.32
N ASP A 176 6.61 -4.58 -16.94
CA ASP A 176 7.84 -4.52 -17.73
C ASP A 176 8.01 -5.82 -18.51
N PHE A 177 7.94 -5.73 -19.83
CA PHE A 177 8.14 -6.85 -20.74
C PHE A 177 9.53 -6.82 -21.35
N VAL A 178 10.27 -7.90 -21.22
CA VAL A 178 11.59 -8.08 -21.83
C VAL A 178 11.51 -9.24 -22.81
N LEU A 179 11.78 -8.98 -24.10
CA LEU A 179 11.79 -10.02 -25.12
C LEU A 179 12.96 -10.97 -24.89
N LEU A 180 12.69 -12.26 -25.12
CA LEU A 180 13.67 -13.33 -25.01
C LEU A 180 13.96 -13.91 -26.38
N ASN A 181 15.23 -14.26 -26.63
CA ASN A 181 15.63 -15.03 -27.77
C ASN A 181 15.34 -16.55 -27.55
N ASP A 182 15.63 -17.38 -28.54
CA ASP A 182 15.38 -18.83 -28.49
C ASP A 182 16.11 -19.54 -27.35
N SER A 183 17.24 -18.96 -26.90
CA SER A 183 18.04 -19.45 -25.77
C SER A 183 17.59 -18.92 -24.41
N ASN A 184 16.45 -18.27 -24.30
CA ASN A 184 15.93 -17.61 -23.08
C ASN A 184 16.80 -16.48 -22.56
N LYS A 185 17.56 -15.83 -23.42
CA LYS A 185 18.34 -14.64 -23.06
C LYS A 185 17.62 -13.38 -23.53
N TYR A 186 17.74 -12.30 -22.77
CA TYR A 186 17.14 -11.01 -23.07
C TYR A 186 18.14 -10.00 -23.66
N TYR A 187 19.40 -10.42 -23.87
CA TYR A 187 20.40 -9.63 -24.59
C TYR A 187 21.23 -10.54 -25.45
N GLU A 188 21.72 -10.04 -26.55
CA GLU A 188 22.76 -10.65 -27.35
C GLU A 188 24.11 -10.13 -26.85
N THR A 189 25.02 -11.06 -26.56
CA THR A 189 26.43 -10.67 -26.37
C THR A 189 27.05 -10.62 -27.74
N ASP A 190 27.55 -9.46 -28.13
CA ASP A 190 28.41 -9.27 -29.30
C ASP A 190 29.66 -10.16 -29.20
#